data_fde86f8be152847010731b8a40052c69
#
_entry.id   fde86f8be152847010731b8a40052c69
#
_cell.length_a   1.000
_cell.length_b   1.000
_cell.length_c   1.000
_cell.angle_alpha   90.00
_cell.angle_beta   90.00
_cell.angle_gamma   90.00
#
_symmetry.space_group_name_H-M   'P 1'
#
loop_
_entity.id
_entity.type
_entity.pdbx_description
1 polymer ?
#
loop_
_entity_poly.entity_id
_entity_poly.type
_entity_poly.pdbx_seq_one_letter_code
_entity_poly.pdbx_strand_id
1 'polypeptide(L)'
;MKGLFLRIIVAVGLMLWAIDMVFPWQRIMQSEENRYSAIQARSQLIVGTINNPISYFIGTEGESGLEYELAKNFADYLGVTLKMETFDSHDELFSALSSNQIDVAAANLLYLPKRADLFQVGPAYTSASWQLVYRKKENRPRNLSEITK
;
A
#
# COMPACT_ATOMS: atom_id res chain seq x y z
N MET A 1 -47.57 7.80 -30.58
CA MET A 1 -46.44 6.83 -30.49
C MET A 1 -45.07 7.48 -30.29
N LYS A 2 -44.75 8.62 -30.94
CA LYS A 2 -43.45 9.31 -30.79
C LYS A 2 -43.12 9.80 -29.36
N GLY A 3 -44.13 10.29 -28.60
CA GLY A 3 -43.93 10.79 -27.25
C GLY A 3 -43.66 9.72 -26.18
N LEU A 4 -44.19 8.51 -26.38
CA LEU A 4 -43.94 7.38 -25.46
C LEU A 4 -42.50 6.86 -25.62
N PHE A 5 -42.01 6.78 -26.85
CA PHE A 5 -40.64 6.34 -27.17
C PHE A 5 -39.60 7.31 -26.58
N LEU A 6 -39.82 8.60 -26.67
CA LEU A 6 -38.93 9.60 -26.09
C LEU A 6 -38.87 9.52 -24.56
N ARG A 7 -40.02 9.29 -23.90
CA ARG A 7 -40.07 9.11 -22.42
C ARG A 7 -39.35 7.86 -21.93
N ILE A 8 -39.40 6.77 -22.69
CA ILE A 8 -38.67 5.52 -22.38
C ILE A 8 -37.17 5.76 -22.52
N ILE A 9 -36.70 6.43 -23.57
CA ILE A 9 -35.28 6.74 -23.76
C ILE A 9 -34.73 7.60 -22.61
N VAL A 10 -35.48 8.64 -22.21
CA VAL A 10 -35.10 9.51 -21.10
C VAL A 10 -35.07 8.74 -19.78
N ALA A 11 -36.06 7.89 -19.51
CA ALA A 11 -36.12 7.07 -18.29
C ALA A 11 -34.95 6.06 -18.23
N VAL A 12 -34.60 5.40 -19.34
CA VAL A 12 -33.46 4.48 -19.44
C VAL A 12 -32.14 5.25 -19.26
N GLY A 13 -31.99 6.42 -19.84
CA GLY A 13 -30.81 7.28 -19.67
C GLY A 13 -30.61 7.73 -18.23
N LEU A 14 -31.68 8.12 -17.54
CA LEU A 14 -31.63 8.46 -16.10
C LEU A 14 -31.33 7.27 -15.22
N MET A 15 -31.85 6.09 -15.56
CA MET A 15 -31.57 4.86 -14.82
C MET A 15 -30.10 4.42 -14.97
N LEU A 16 -29.52 4.53 -16.15
CA LEU A 16 -28.11 4.24 -16.40
C LEU A 16 -27.19 5.24 -15.67
N TRP A 17 -27.57 6.53 -15.66
CA TRP A 17 -26.85 7.58 -14.93
C TRP A 17 -26.90 7.36 -13.41
N ALA A 18 -28.05 6.92 -12.87
CA ALA A 18 -28.21 6.60 -11.45
C ALA A 18 -27.40 5.36 -11.04
N ILE A 19 -27.26 4.37 -11.92
CA ILE A 19 -26.42 3.18 -11.68
C ILE A 19 -24.95 3.58 -11.57
N ASP A 20 -24.45 4.46 -12.44
CA ASP A 20 -23.07 4.96 -12.38
C ASP A 20 -22.80 5.77 -11.09
N MET A 21 -23.79 6.46 -10.56
CA MET A 21 -23.68 7.23 -9.33
C MET A 21 -23.69 6.35 -8.06
N VAL A 22 -24.41 5.22 -8.08
CA VAL A 22 -24.57 4.31 -6.93
C VAL A 22 -23.47 3.25 -6.86
N PHE A 23 -22.90 2.87 -8.01
CA PHE A 23 -21.90 1.81 -8.08
C PHE A 23 -20.60 2.27 -8.76
N PRO A 24 -19.67 2.89 -8.00
CA PRO A 24 -18.39 3.38 -8.54
C PRO A 24 -17.36 2.27 -8.82
N TRP A 25 -17.75 1.00 -8.82
CA TRP A 25 -16.83 -0.15 -9.04
C TRP A 25 -16.04 -0.05 -10.35
N GLN A 26 -16.62 0.50 -11.41
CA GLN A 26 -15.92 0.70 -12.67
C GLN A 26 -14.74 1.65 -12.52
N ARG A 27 -14.83 2.66 -11.64
CA ARG A 27 -13.70 3.56 -11.34
C ARG A 27 -12.62 2.86 -10.51
N ILE A 28 -13.02 1.98 -9.59
CA ILE A 28 -12.08 1.22 -8.75
C ILE A 28 -11.33 0.21 -9.62
N MET A 29 -12.02 -0.57 -10.44
CA MET A 29 -11.39 -1.52 -11.35
C MET A 29 -10.51 -0.85 -12.41
N GLN A 30 -10.93 0.28 -12.97
CA GLN A 30 -10.11 1.04 -13.92
C GLN A 30 -8.84 1.63 -13.29
N SER A 31 -8.84 1.95 -11.99
CA SER A 31 -7.64 2.46 -11.34
C SER A 31 -6.60 1.36 -11.08
N GLU A 32 -7.03 0.15 -10.75
CA GLU A 32 -6.15 -1.02 -10.57
C GLU A 32 -5.59 -1.51 -11.91
N GLU A 33 -6.43 -1.63 -12.92
CA GLU A 33 -6.01 -2.01 -14.28
C GLU A 33 -5.03 -0.99 -14.89
N ASN A 34 -5.21 0.30 -14.60
CA ASN A 34 -4.29 1.35 -15.01
C ASN A 34 -2.92 1.28 -14.30
N ARG A 35 -2.87 0.88 -13.03
CA ARG A 35 -1.61 0.74 -12.28
C ARG A 35 -0.77 -0.42 -12.79
N TYR A 36 -1.38 -1.59 -12.92
CA TYR A 36 -0.71 -2.76 -13.46
C TYR A 36 -0.20 -2.51 -14.89
N SER A 37 -1.05 -1.97 -15.76
CA SER A 37 -0.65 -1.64 -17.13
C SER A 37 0.45 -0.58 -17.20
N ALA A 38 0.48 0.39 -16.29
CA ALA A 38 1.57 1.37 -16.20
C ALA A 38 2.90 0.74 -15.78
N ILE A 39 2.89 -0.20 -14.82
CA ILE A 39 4.07 -0.98 -14.41
C ILE A 39 4.58 -1.80 -15.59
N GLN A 40 3.70 -2.51 -16.29
CA GLN A 40 4.06 -3.33 -17.46
C GLN A 40 4.60 -2.47 -18.62
N ALA A 41 3.96 -1.35 -18.92
CA ALA A 41 4.38 -0.45 -20.00
C ALA A 41 5.78 0.12 -19.79
N ARG A 42 6.15 0.42 -18.52
CA ARG A 42 7.48 0.90 -18.18
C ARG A 42 8.48 -0.23 -17.87
N SER A 43 8.00 -1.49 -17.80
CA SER A 43 8.79 -2.68 -17.46
C SER A 43 9.54 -2.55 -16.13
N GLN A 44 8.99 -1.81 -15.16
CA GLN A 44 9.62 -1.53 -13.89
C GLN A 44 8.60 -1.38 -12.77
N LEU A 45 8.87 -2.05 -11.63
CA LEU A 45 8.17 -1.88 -10.36
C LEU A 45 9.00 -0.95 -9.46
N ILE A 46 8.41 0.15 -9.00
CA ILE A 46 9.07 1.10 -8.08
C ILE A 46 8.52 0.86 -6.69
N VAL A 47 9.39 0.44 -5.77
CA VAL A 47 9.04 0.15 -4.38
C VAL A 47 9.73 1.15 -3.46
N GLY A 48 8.94 1.89 -2.71
CA GLY A 48 9.41 2.80 -1.67
C GLY A 48 9.65 2.07 -0.37
N THR A 49 10.76 2.39 0.30
CA THR A 49 11.14 1.79 1.57
C THR A 49 11.86 2.78 2.49
N ILE A 50 12.09 2.36 3.74
CA ILE A 50 12.95 3.08 4.68
C ILE A 50 14.16 2.20 4.96
N ASN A 51 15.35 2.81 4.92
CA ASN A 51 16.59 2.09 5.23
C ASN A 51 16.60 1.59 6.68
N ASN A 52 16.52 0.30 6.85
CA ASN A 52 16.64 -0.38 8.14
C ASN A 52 17.00 -1.86 7.94
N PRO A 53 17.55 -2.55 8.97
CA PRO A 53 18.02 -3.93 8.85
C PRO A 53 16.95 -4.97 8.51
N ILE A 54 15.67 -4.64 8.63
CA ILE A 54 14.56 -5.56 8.35
C ILE A 54 14.04 -5.35 6.93
N SER A 55 13.76 -4.09 6.56
CA SER A 55 13.10 -3.78 5.29
C SER A 55 14.09 -3.81 4.12
N TYR A 56 15.10 -2.94 4.19
CA TYR A 56 16.06 -2.75 3.11
C TYR A 56 17.35 -2.13 3.65
N PHE A 57 18.49 -2.65 3.24
CA PHE A 57 19.81 -2.09 3.50
C PHE A 57 20.79 -2.53 2.42
N ILE A 58 21.90 -1.79 2.29
CA ILE A 58 23.00 -2.16 1.40
C ILE A 58 24.08 -2.82 2.26
N GLY A 59 24.23 -4.14 2.08
CA GLY A 59 25.27 -4.94 2.73
C GLY A 59 26.53 -5.08 1.86
N THR A 60 27.46 -5.93 2.30
CA THR A 60 28.72 -6.20 1.57
C THR A 60 28.50 -6.94 0.26
N GLU A 61 27.40 -7.66 0.13
CA GLU A 61 27.03 -8.45 -1.06
C GLU A 61 25.99 -7.71 -1.94
N GLY A 62 25.62 -6.49 -1.56
CA GLY A 62 24.64 -5.65 -2.27
C GLY A 62 23.36 -5.38 -1.48
N GLU A 63 22.29 -5.13 -2.20
CA GLU A 63 20.96 -4.85 -1.63
C GLU A 63 20.41 -6.10 -0.91
N SER A 64 19.84 -5.89 0.27
CA SER A 64 19.35 -6.95 1.14
C SER A 64 18.23 -6.48 2.04
N GLY A 65 17.48 -7.41 2.62
CA GLY A 65 16.37 -7.13 3.52
C GLY A 65 15.16 -8.00 3.19
N LEU A 66 14.32 -8.29 4.19
CA LEU A 66 13.14 -9.13 4.00
C LEU A 66 12.19 -8.55 2.95
N GLU A 67 11.90 -7.26 3.05
CA GLU A 67 10.97 -6.60 2.13
C GLU A 67 11.58 -6.37 0.75
N TYR A 68 12.90 -6.20 0.67
CA TYR A 68 13.62 -6.21 -0.61
C TYR A 68 13.44 -7.55 -1.34
N GLU A 69 13.65 -8.68 -0.64
CA GLU A 69 13.48 -10.00 -1.24
C GLU A 69 12.03 -10.27 -1.67
N LEU A 70 11.04 -9.83 -0.87
CA LEU A 70 9.63 -9.92 -1.24
C LEU A 70 9.32 -9.07 -2.48
N ALA A 71 9.84 -7.84 -2.53
CA ALA A 71 9.66 -6.94 -3.67
C ALA A 71 10.32 -7.49 -4.93
N LYS A 72 11.51 -8.08 -4.81
CA LYS A 72 12.22 -8.72 -5.91
C LYS A 72 11.44 -9.91 -6.49
N ASN A 73 10.99 -10.80 -5.63
CA ASN A 73 10.16 -11.93 -6.05
C ASN A 73 8.86 -11.48 -6.73
N PHE A 74 8.27 -10.39 -6.25
CA PHE A 74 7.07 -9.81 -6.87
C PHE A 74 7.37 -9.18 -8.23
N ALA A 75 8.46 -8.45 -8.38
CA ALA A 75 8.90 -7.91 -9.67
C ALA A 75 9.20 -9.02 -10.68
N ASP A 76 9.87 -10.09 -10.24
CA ASP A 76 10.13 -11.28 -11.06
C ASP A 76 8.83 -11.98 -11.50
N TYR A 77 7.85 -12.10 -10.60
CA TYR A 77 6.52 -12.63 -10.91
C TYR A 77 5.78 -11.79 -11.94
N LEU A 78 5.92 -10.46 -11.88
CA LEU A 78 5.34 -9.53 -12.85
C LEU A 78 6.12 -9.50 -14.19
N GLY A 79 7.33 -10.06 -14.25
CA GLY A 79 8.21 -9.99 -15.41
C GLY A 79 8.79 -8.60 -15.66
N VAL A 80 9.04 -7.82 -14.61
CA VAL A 80 9.55 -6.44 -14.66
C VAL A 80 10.80 -6.27 -13.79
N THR A 81 11.54 -5.20 -13.98
CA THR A 81 12.70 -4.87 -13.14
C THR A 81 12.26 -4.23 -11.84
N LEU A 82 12.93 -4.53 -10.73
CA LEU A 82 12.74 -3.85 -9.45
C LEU A 82 13.57 -2.57 -9.40
N LYS A 83 12.97 -1.49 -8.88
CA LYS A 83 13.65 -0.28 -8.45
C LYS A 83 13.27 0.02 -7.00
N MET A 84 14.26 0.06 -6.11
CA MET A 84 14.04 0.51 -4.73
C MET A 84 14.29 2.02 -4.63
N GLU A 85 13.38 2.72 -3.92
CA GLU A 85 13.54 4.12 -3.54
C GLU A 85 13.47 4.26 -2.02
N THR A 86 14.49 4.86 -1.41
CA THR A 86 14.57 5.06 0.04
C THR A 86 14.05 6.43 0.43
N PHE A 87 13.31 6.48 1.54
CA PHE A 87 12.75 7.70 2.13
C PHE A 87 13.24 7.85 3.58
N ASP A 88 13.33 9.09 4.06
CA ASP A 88 13.79 9.37 5.41
C ASP A 88 12.68 9.24 6.45
N SER A 89 11.42 9.30 6.02
CA SER A 89 10.27 9.21 6.91
C SER A 89 9.09 8.47 6.29
N HIS A 90 8.20 7.94 7.16
CA HIS A 90 6.95 7.35 6.70
C HIS A 90 6.02 8.37 6.03
N ASP A 91 6.05 9.64 6.43
CA ASP A 91 5.21 10.67 5.84
C ASP A 91 5.64 10.99 4.40
N GLU A 92 6.94 11.04 4.12
CA GLU A 92 7.46 11.16 2.76
C GLU A 92 7.12 9.94 1.91
N LEU A 93 7.31 8.73 2.46
CA LEU A 93 6.95 7.48 1.80
C LEU A 93 5.48 7.45 1.39
N PHE A 94 4.56 7.81 2.28
CA PHE A 94 3.13 7.84 1.96
C PHE A 94 2.76 8.99 1.02
N SER A 95 3.45 10.11 1.08
CA SER A 95 3.30 11.20 0.12
C SER A 95 3.70 10.76 -1.30
N ALA A 96 4.83 10.06 -1.42
CA ALA A 96 5.30 9.48 -2.68
C ALA A 96 4.31 8.43 -3.24
N LEU A 97 3.72 7.58 -2.37
CA LEU A 97 2.70 6.62 -2.77
C LEU A 97 1.43 7.33 -3.27
N SER A 98 0.97 8.37 -2.56
CA SER A 98 -0.21 9.15 -2.92
C SER A 98 -0.04 9.91 -4.25
N SER A 99 1.17 10.40 -4.52
CA SER A 99 1.51 11.12 -5.75
C SER A 99 1.88 10.21 -6.93
N ASN A 100 1.80 8.89 -6.75
CA ASN A 100 2.18 7.89 -7.76
C ASN A 100 3.67 7.93 -8.16
N GLN A 101 4.54 8.47 -7.31
CA GLN A 101 5.98 8.39 -7.50
C GLN A 101 6.49 6.97 -7.32
N ILE A 102 5.91 6.22 -6.38
CA ILE A 102 6.15 4.81 -6.15
C ILE A 102 4.87 3.99 -6.35
N ASP A 103 5.01 2.71 -6.68
CA ASP A 103 3.88 1.80 -6.89
C ASP A 103 3.45 1.08 -5.61
N VAL A 104 4.44 0.73 -4.78
CA VAL A 104 4.28 -0.02 -3.54
C VAL A 104 5.12 0.61 -2.44
N ALA A 105 4.60 0.67 -1.24
CA ALA A 105 5.35 1.02 -0.03
C ALA A 105 5.61 -0.24 0.80
N ALA A 106 6.90 -0.54 1.08
CA ALA A 106 7.37 -1.67 1.85
C ALA A 106 8.44 -1.19 2.86
N ALA A 107 8.05 -0.94 4.10
CA ALA A 107 8.88 -0.31 5.13
C ALA A 107 8.53 -0.80 6.54
N ASN A 108 8.34 -2.11 6.71
CA ASN A 108 7.88 -2.73 7.96
C ASN A 108 6.61 -2.07 8.51
N LEU A 109 5.64 -1.87 7.63
CA LEU A 109 4.42 -1.13 7.91
C LEU A 109 3.44 -1.97 8.72
N LEU A 110 3.05 -1.48 9.90
CA LEU A 110 1.97 -2.09 10.67
C LEU A 110 0.61 -1.79 10.02
N TYR A 111 -0.29 -2.77 10.04
CA TYR A 111 -1.67 -2.54 9.67
C TYR A 111 -2.33 -1.55 10.65
N LEU A 112 -2.80 -0.45 10.12
CA LEU A 112 -3.58 0.55 10.85
C LEU A 112 -4.89 0.79 10.09
N PRO A 113 -6.08 0.67 10.74
CA PRO A 113 -7.36 0.87 10.07
C PRO A 113 -7.46 2.19 9.31
N LYS A 114 -6.99 3.29 9.91
CA LYS A 114 -6.96 4.62 9.26
C LYS A 114 -6.13 4.69 7.96
N ARG A 115 -5.14 3.82 7.80
CA ARG A 115 -4.36 3.73 6.55
C ARG A 115 -5.11 2.92 5.49
N ALA A 116 -5.84 1.90 5.91
CA ALA A 116 -6.66 1.09 5.00
C ALA A 116 -7.81 1.90 4.37
N ASP A 117 -8.21 3.02 4.98
CA ASP A 117 -9.17 3.96 4.38
C ASP A 117 -8.57 4.78 3.23
N LEU A 118 -7.24 4.91 3.18
CA LEU A 118 -6.52 5.75 2.21
C LEU A 118 -5.75 4.92 1.17
N PHE A 119 -5.29 3.73 1.53
CA PHE A 119 -4.43 2.89 0.70
C PHE A 119 -4.89 1.45 0.71
N GLN A 120 -4.71 0.77 -0.41
CA GLN A 120 -4.86 -0.67 -0.49
C GLN A 120 -3.76 -1.33 0.35
N VAL A 121 -4.14 -2.20 1.27
CA VAL A 121 -3.20 -2.93 2.12
C VAL A 121 -3.13 -4.38 1.67
N GLY A 122 -1.92 -4.87 1.41
CA GLY A 122 -1.67 -6.27 1.07
C GLY A 122 -1.87 -7.23 2.25
N PRO A 123 -1.79 -8.54 2.01
CA PRO A 123 -1.89 -9.54 3.07
C PRO A 123 -0.72 -9.40 4.06
N ALA A 124 -0.98 -9.68 5.33
CA ALA A 124 0.07 -9.70 6.34
C ALA A 124 1.02 -10.87 6.10
N TYR A 125 2.31 -10.60 5.99
CA TYR A 125 3.37 -11.60 5.78
C TYR A 125 4.16 -11.90 7.06
N THR A 126 3.97 -11.10 8.13
CA THR A 126 4.59 -11.30 9.44
C THR A 126 3.70 -10.73 10.55
N SER A 127 3.99 -11.10 11.78
CA SER A 127 3.35 -10.55 12.98
C SER A 127 4.40 -10.02 13.94
N ALA A 128 4.12 -8.89 14.57
CA ALA A 128 4.99 -8.30 15.59
C ALA A 128 4.25 -8.19 16.93
N SER A 129 4.96 -8.42 18.02
CA SER A 129 4.45 -8.20 19.36
C SER A 129 5.24 -7.10 20.07
N TRP A 130 4.53 -6.25 20.80
CA TRP A 130 5.15 -5.23 21.63
C TRP A 130 5.77 -5.87 22.87
N GLN A 131 7.02 -5.51 23.17
CA GLN A 131 7.72 -5.95 24.37
C GLN A 131 8.21 -4.73 25.15
N LEU A 132 8.00 -4.76 26.46
CA LEU A 132 8.57 -3.79 27.37
C LEU A 132 9.97 -4.26 27.80
N VAL A 133 10.97 -3.44 27.51
CA VAL A 133 12.36 -3.68 27.91
C VAL A 133 12.68 -2.78 29.12
N TYR A 134 13.21 -3.36 30.20
CA TYR A 134 13.62 -2.65 31.41
C TYR A 134 14.97 -3.15 31.88
N ARG A 135 15.64 -2.39 32.77
CA ARG A 135 16.95 -2.77 33.28
C ARG A 135 16.86 -4.03 34.14
N LYS A 136 17.76 -4.98 33.94
CA LYS A 136 17.77 -6.29 34.63
C LYS A 136 17.81 -6.20 36.15
N LYS A 137 18.33 -5.09 36.72
CA LYS A 137 18.46 -4.86 38.18
C LYS A 137 17.27 -4.11 38.79
N GLU A 138 16.30 -3.69 38.00
CA GLU A 138 15.13 -2.98 38.48
C GLU A 138 13.94 -3.94 38.64
N ASN A 139 12.99 -3.58 39.49
CA ASN A 139 11.79 -4.38 39.66
C ASN A 139 10.98 -4.40 38.36
N ARG A 140 10.50 -5.57 37.98
CA ARG A 140 9.66 -5.74 36.81
C ARG A 140 8.36 -4.94 36.96
N PRO A 141 8.06 -3.97 36.06
CA PRO A 141 6.80 -3.28 36.09
C PRO A 141 5.63 -4.26 35.90
N ARG A 142 4.62 -4.17 36.73
CA ARG A 142 3.45 -5.06 36.70
C ARG A 142 2.28 -4.49 35.95
N ASN A 143 2.27 -3.17 35.79
CA ASN A 143 1.21 -2.43 35.08
C ASN A 143 1.77 -1.14 34.44
N LEU A 144 0.97 -0.51 33.57
CA LEU A 144 1.36 0.71 32.86
C LEU A 144 1.59 1.90 33.79
N SER A 145 0.92 1.98 34.93
CA SER A 145 1.07 3.10 35.86
C SER A 145 2.41 3.12 36.60
N GLU A 146 3.13 2.01 36.65
CA GLU A 146 4.49 1.93 37.19
C GLU A 146 5.55 2.42 36.21
N ILE A 147 5.20 2.56 34.92
CA ILE A 147 6.11 2.99 33.86
C ILE A 147 6.07 4.51 33.67
N THR A 148 4.96 5.15 34.04
CA THR A 148 4.70 6.58 33.79
C THR A 148 5.07 7.49 34.96
N LYS A 149 5.85 7.03 35.95
CA LYS A 149 6.34 7.82 37.06
C LYS A 149 7.70 8.41 36.83
#